data_a687689b4d22f0742087f0040ddd9d72
#
_entry.id   a687689b4d22f0742087f0040ddd9d72
#
_cell.length_a   1.000
_cell.length_b   1.000
_cell.length_c   1.000
_cell.angle_alpha   90.00
_cell.angle_beta   90.00
_cell.angle_gamma   90.00
#
_symmetry.space_group_name_H-M   'P 1'
#
loop_
_entity.id
_entity.type
_entity.pdbx_description
1 polymer ?
#
loop_
_entity_poly.entity_id
_entity_poly.type
_entity_poly.pdbx_seq_one_letter_code
_entity_poly.pdbx_strand_id
1 'polypeptide(L)'
;MYVDREELTSDQIADGTLAAGIPFDSSCVPTNPYQRDQNGNAILQGRLILSQVQISVQDTGAMDVYVADANREWLSKHFNGFRLSRTASAIGSQPIVDTAITALVGREVRECRYRIQSVKFLPMVVTAISWQGQSFRR
;
A
#
# COMPACT_ATOMS: atom_id res chain seq x y z
N MET A 1 10.27 -1.42 -15.91
CA MET A 1 11.46 -1.99 -16.57
C MET A 1 12.62 -1.05 -16.33
N TYR A 2 13.65 -1.52 -15.65
CA TYR A 2 14.90 -0.77 -15.52
C TYR A 2 15.69 -0.92 -16.80
N VAL A 3 15.93 0.18 -17.49
CA VAL A 3 16.82 0.23 -18.62
C VAL A 3 18.06 0.99 -18.19
N ASP A 4 19.23 0.42 -18.36
CA ASP A 4 20.49 1.11 -18.08
C ASP A 4 20.62 2.31 -19.02
N ARG A 5 21.19 3.40 -18.57
CA ARG A 5 21.26 4.66 -19.34
C ARG A 5 21.98 4.47 -20.69
N GLU A 6 22.85 3.47 -20.76
CA GLU A 6 23.59 3.13 -21.99
C GLU A 6 22.74 2.39 -23.03
N GLU A 7 21.57 1.84 -22.62
CA GLU A 7 20.65 1.12 -23.51
C GLU A 7 19.54 2.01 -24.09
N LEU A 8 19.45 3.28 -23.65
CA LEU A 8 18.42 4.20 -24.12
C LEU A 8 18.82 4.78 -25.50
N THR A 9 17.96 4.58 -26.49
CA THR A 9 18.11 5.23 -27.78
C THR A 9 17.69 6.70 -27.68
N SER A 10 18.31 7.58 -28.50
CA SER A 10 17.99 9.00 -28.57
C SER A 10 16.49 9.26 -28.85
N ASP A 11 15.84 8.40 -29.61
CA ASP A 11 14.43 8.52 -29.98
C ASP A 11 13.52 8.22 -28.78
N GLN A 12 13.86 7.25 -27.94
CA GLN A 12 13.12 6.92 -26.72
C GLN A 12 13.18 8.03 -25.66
N ILE A 13 14.28 8.77 -25.63
CA ILE A 13 14.44 9.93 -24.74
C ILE A 13 13.63 11.12 -25.26
N ALA A 14 13.55 11.31 -26.58
CA ALA A 14 12.82 12.40 -27.22
C ALA A 14 11.31 12.27 -27.09
N ASP A 15 10.77 11.06 -27.11
CA ASP A 15 9.32 10.79 -27.01
C ASP A 15 8.73 10.96 -25.60
N GLY A 16 9.56 11.14 -24.58
CA GLY A 16 9.09 11.28 -23.18
C GLY A 16 8.37 10.04 -22.63
N THR A 17 8.48 8.90 -23.29
CA THR A 17 7.83 7.64 -22.93
C THR A 17 8.62 6.83 -21.89
N LEU A 18 9.84 7.26 -21.61
CA LEU A 18 10.77 6.60 -20.69
C LEU A 18 11.11 7.49 -19.49
N ALA A 19 10.93 6.95 -18.29
CA ALA A 19 11.45 7.55 -17.08
C ALA A 19 12.76 6.84 -16.69
N ALA A 20 13.85 7.57 -16.64
CA ALA A 20 15.13 7.09 -16.14
C ALA A 20 15.46 7.77 -14.80
N GLY A 21 15.89 7.01 -13.82
CA GLY A 21 16.24 7.54 -12.51
C GLY A 21 16.89 6.49 -11.62
N ILE A 22 17.41 6.94 -10.49
CA ILE A 22 17.93 6.04 -9.45
C ILE A 22 16.74 5.48 -8.67
N PRO A 23 16.60 4.14 -8.57
CA PRO A 23 15.54 3.55 -7.79
C PRO A 23 15.72 3.85 -6.30
N PHE A 24 14.63 4.13 -5.63
CA PHE A 24 14.61 4.20 -4.17
C PHE A 24 13.35 3.52 -3.64
N ASP A 25 13.47 2.88 -2.50
CA ASP A 25 12.36 2.30 -1.79
C ASP A 25 11.76 3.34 -0.85
N SER A 26 10.47 3.61 -1.02
CA SER A 26 9.71 4.46 -0.11
C SER A 26 8.72 3.60 0.66
N SER A 27 8.83 3.60 1.98
CA SER A 27 7.94 2.81 2.82
C SER A 27 7.49 3.59 4.05
N CYS A 28 6.30 3.27 4.50
CA CYS A 28 5.71 3.83 5.71
C CYS A 28 5.14 2.70 6.57
N VAL A 29 5.43 2.76 7.87
CA VAL A 29 4.82 1.87 8.88
C VAL A 29 3.91 2.74 9.75
N PRO A 30 2.60 2.75 9.50
CA PRO A 30 1.66 3.49 10.33
C PRO A 30 1.62 2.94 11.75
N THR A 31 1.26 3.78 12.70
CA THR A 31 1.02 3.36 14.08
C THR A 31 -0.21 2.46 14.15
N ASN A 32 -0.15 1.45 15.01
CA ASN A 32 -1.28 0.56 15.19
C ASN A 32 -2.50 1.29 15.75
N PRO A 33 -3.71 0.98 15.25
CA PRO A 33 -4.94 1.55 15.77
C PRO A 33 -5.23 1.07 17.19
N TYR A 34 -5.95 1.87 17.93
CA TYR A 34 -6.47 1.53 19.26
C TYR A 34 -7.92 2.00 19.39
N GLN A 35 -8.66 1.31 20.24
CA GLN A 35 -10.03 1.73 20.55
C GLN A 35 -10.02 2.93 21.51
N ARG A 36 -11.04 3.77 21.34
CA ARG A 36 -11.33 4.86 22.26
C ARG A 36 -12.66 4.63 22.98
N ASP A 37 -12.76 5.10 24.20
CA ASP A 37 -14.03 5.15 24.91
C ASP A 37 -14.90 6.33 24.42
N GLN A 38 -16.09 6.49 24.99
CA GLN A 38 -16.98 7.58 24.64
C GLN A 38 -16.41 8.97 24.98
N ASN A 39 -15.42 9.05 25.86
CA ASN A 39 -14.73 10.26 26.27
C ASN A 39 -13.46 10.52 25.45
N GLY A 40 -13.15 9.66 24.48
CA GLY A 40 -11.97 9.77 23.61
C GLY A 40 -10.69 9.19 24.19
N ASN A 41 -10.72 8.57 25.37
CA ASN A 41 -9.53 7.96 25.99
C ASN A 41 -9.21 6.61 25.35
N ALA A 42 -7.92 6.29 25.24
CA ALA A 42 -7.49 5.02 24.70
C ALA A 42 -7.86 3.87 25.64
N ILE A 43 -8.54 2.84 25.08
CA ILE A 43 -8.81 1.60 25.79
C ILE A 43 -7.62 0.67 25.56
N LEU A 44 -6.74 0.60 26.54
CA LEU A 44 -5.54 -0.26 26.49
C LEU A 44 -5.78 -1.66 27.07
N GLN A 45 -6.91 -1.87 27.71
CA GLN A 45 -7.30 -3.17 28.26
C GLN A 45 -8.16 -3.94 27.23
N GLY A 46 -7.91 -5.24 27.12
CA GLY A 46 -8.60 -6.08 26.16
C GLY A 46 -7.73 -6.47 24.97
N ARG A 47 -8.28 -7.32 24.15
CA ARG A 47 -7.65 -7.86 22.94
C ARG A 47 -8.34 -7.27 21.72
N LEU A 48 -7.60 -6.62 20.84
CA LEU A 48 -8.09 -6.13 19.56
C LEU A 48 -7.43 -6.92 18.42
N ILE A 49 -8.24 -7.64 17.67
CA ILE A 49 -7.81 -8.34 16.46
C ILE A 49 -8.12 -7.44 15.27
N LEU A 50 -7.10 -7.05 14.55
CA LEU A 50 -7.20 -6.29 13.31
C LEU A 50 -7.51 -7.25 12.16
N SER A 51 -8.71 -7.19 11.61
CA SER A 51 -9.13 -8.08 10.51
C SER A 51 -8.57 -7.61 9.19
N GLN A 52 -8.75 -6.33 8.89
CA GLN A 52 -8.30 -5.73 7.63
C GLN A 52 -8.02 -4.24 7.79
N VAL A 53 -7.19 -3.74 6.88
CA VAL A 53 -6.88 -2.32 6.72
C VAL A 53 -7.33 -1.89 5.34
N GLN A 54 -8.05 -0.79 5.25
CA GLN A 54 -8.44 -0.17 4.00
C GLN A 54 -7.64 1.12 3.82
N ILE A 55 -6.93 1.20 2.72
CA ILE A 55 -6.03 2.30 2.38
C ILE A 55 -6.64 3.04 1.20
N SER A 56 -7.03 4.27 1.41
CA SER A 56 -7.50 5.15 0.35
C SER A 56 -6.31 5.82 -0.31
N VAL A 57 -6.23 5.72 -1.61
CA VAL A 57 -5.14 6.25 -2.41
C VAL A 57 -5.66 7.17 -3.50
N GLN A 58 -4.85 8.15 -3.85
CA GLN A 58 -5.07 9.08 -4.94
C GLN A 58 -3.84 9.07 -5.85
N ASP A 59 -4.03 9.25 -7.14
CA ASP A 59 -2.95 9.33 -8.13
C ASP A 59 -1.89 8.22 -7.96
N THR A 60 -2.34 6.98 -7.71
CA THR A 60 -1.46 5.86 -7.38
C THR A 60 -1.37 4.86 -8.51
N GLY A 61 -0.16 4.54 -8.92
CA GLY A 61 0.12 3.55 -9.96
C GLY A 61 0.27 2.13 -9.40
N ALA A 62 1.06 1.96 -8.35
CA ALA A 62 1.26 0.65 -7.71
C ALA A 62 1.65 0.81 -6.25
N MET A 63 1.30 -0.19 -5.45
CA MET A 63 1.57 -0.22 -4.02
C MET A 63 1.57 -1.65 -3.49
N ASP A 64 2.48 -1.93 -2.57
CA ASP A 64 2.52 -3.18 -1.81
C ASP A 64 2.20 -2.94 -0.35
N VAL A 65 1.41 -3.83 0.24
CA VAL A 65 1.12 -3.84 1.66
C VAL A 65 1.64 -5.12 2.27
N TYR A 66 2.61 -4.99 3.16
CA TYR A 66 3.18 -6.08 3.92
C TYR A 66 2.61 -6.10 5.33
N VAL A 67 2.41 -7.27 5.85
CA VAL A 67 2.04 -7.49 7.25
C VAL A 67 3.13 -8.32 7.92
N ALA A 68 3.56 -7.90 9.09
CA ALA A 68 4.58 -8.59 9.87
C ALA A 68 4.06 -8.92 11.26
N ASP A 69 4.40 -10.10 11.74
CA ASP A 69 4.30 -10.50 13.14
C ASP A 69 5.70 -10.78 13.71
N ALA A 70 5.78 -11.30 14.94
CA ALA A 70 7.05 -11.59 15.59
C ALA A 70 7.93 -12.63 14.83
N ASN A 71 7.31 -13.45 13.97
CA ASN A 71 7.97 -14.59 13.35
C ASN A 71 8.24 -14.39 11.85
N ARG A 72 7.42 -13.58 11.17
CA ARG A 72 7.52 -13.44 9.72
C ARG A 72 6.90 -12.14 9.22
N GLU A 73 7.31 -11.74 8.02
CA GLU A 73 6.66 -10.73 7.20
C GLU A 73 6.13 -11.38 5.92
N TRP A 74 4.95 -10.96 5.46
CA TRP A 74 4.38 -11.46 4.21
C TRP A 74 3.68 -10.34 3.44
N LEU A 75 3.62 -10.50 2.12
CA LEU A 75 2.87 -9.61 1.24
C LEU A 75 1.37 -9.92 1.39
N SER A 76 0.63 -8.99 1.98
CA SER A 76 -0.83 -9.13 2.14
C SER A 76 -1.58 -8.69 0.89
N LYS A 77 -1.13 -7.60 0.25
CA LYS A 77 -1.79 -7.07 -0.94
C LYS A 77 -0.77 -6.45 -1.88
N HIS A 78 -0.85 -6.85 -3.14
CA HIS A 78 -0.20 -6.17 -4.26
C HIS A 78 -1.26 -5.43 -5.08
N PHE A 79 -1.04 -4.16 -5.32
CA PHE A 79 -1.89 -3.31 -6.13
C PHE A 79 -1.08 -2.71 -7.28
N ASN A 80 -1.58 -2.82 -8.50
CA ASN A 80 -0.90 -2.34 -9.70
C ASN A 80 -1.75 -1.42 -10.58
N GLY A 81 -2.90 -0.97 -10.08
CA GLY A 81 -3.82 -0.09 -10.81
C GLY A 81 -4.63 -0.77 -11.91
N PHE A 82 -4.24 -1.95 -12.36
CA PHE A 82 -4.98 -2.69 -13.39
C PHE A 82 -6.25 -3.30 -12.82
N ARG A 83 -7.37 -3.08 -13.49
CA ARG A 83 -8.66 -3.72 -13.18
C ARG A 83 -9.03 -4.63 -14.33
N LEU A 84 -9.37 -5.88 -14.03
CA LEU A 84 -10.03 -6.78 -14.98
C LEU A 84 -11.31 -6.10 -15.49
N SER A 85 -11.50 -6.06 -16.82
CA SER A 85 -12.68 -5.51 -17.51
C SER A 85 -12.75 -4.00 -17.76
N ARG A 86 -11.72 -3.21 -17.57
CA ARG A 86 -11.74 -1.83 -18.04
C ARG A 86 -11.11 -1.73 -19.44
N THR A 87 -11.88 -1.18 -20.37
CA THR A 87 -11.45 -0.82 -21.74
C THR A 87 -10.27 0.19 -21.77
N ALA A 88 -9.95 0.79 -20.63
CA ALA A 88 -8.87 1.76 -20.49
C ALA A 88 -7.49 1.14 -20.15
N SER A 89 -7.41 -0.18 -19.98
CA SER A 89 -6.12 -0.85 -19.80
C SER A 89 -5.49 -1.14 -21.14
N ALA A 90 -5.04 -0.11 -21.84
CA ALA A 90 -4.26 -0.27 -23.06
C ALA A 90 -2.93 -0.94 -22.73
N ILE A 91 -2.53 -1.91 -23.56
CA ILE A 91 -1.23 -2.55 -23.45
C ILE A 91 -0.15 -1.47 -23.59
N GLY A 92 0.76 -1.40 -22.61
CA GLY A 92 1.83 -0.41 -22.57
C GLY A 92 1.54 0.87 -21.79
N SER A 93 0.32 1.05 -21.23
CA SER A 93 -0.02 2.17 -20.37
C SER A 93 -0.18 1.72 -18.93
N GLN A 94 0.57 2.35 -18.01
CA GLN A 94 0.40 2.13 -16.57
C GLN A 94 -0.76 2.99 -16.06
N PRO A 95 -1.86 2.41 -15.57
CA PRO A 95 -2.95 3.20 -15.01
C PRO A 95 -2.54 3.85 -13.69
N ILE A 96 -2.93 5.10 -13.54
CA ILE A 96 -2.86 5.86 -12.28
C ILE A 96 -4.29 6.11 -11.83
N VAL A 97 -4.64 5.72 -10.64
CA VAL A 97 -6.04 5.67 -10.18
C VAL A 97 -6.22 6.16 -8.76
N ASP A 98 -7.46 6.59 -8.50
CA ASP A 98 -7.98 6.88 -7.17
C ASP A 98 -8.86 5.72 -6.74
N THR A 99 -8.54 5.09 -5.63
CA THR A 99 -9.27 3.92 -5.16
C THR A 99 -9.03 3.65 -3.68
N ALA A 100 -9.76 2.69 -3.15
CA ALA A 100 -9.51 2.12 -1.82
C ALA A 100 -9.04 0.68 -1.95
N ILE A 101 -7.94 0.37 -1.28
CA ILE A 101 -7.26 -0.93 -1.33
C ILE A 101 -7.43 -1.59 0.02
N THR A 102 -7.96 -2.81 0.03
CA THR A 102 -8.15 -3.59 1.25
C THR A 102 -7.06 -4.63 1.39
N ALA A 103 -6.34 -4.59 2.49
CA ALA A 103 -5.33 -5.57 2.87
C ALA A 103 -5.76 -6.35 4.11
N LEU A 104 -5.70 -7.67 4.04
CA LEU A 104 -6.05 -8.55 5.16
C LEU A 104 -4.89 -8.62 6.15
N VAL A 105 -5.18 -8.51 7.43
CA VAL A 105 -4.20 -8.60 8.51
C VAL A 105 -4.42 -9.85 9.36
N GLY A 106 -5.58 -10.01 9.97
CA GLY A 106 -5.96 -11.20 10.75
C GLY A 106 -5.07 -11.45 11.97
N ARG A 107 -4.57 -10.41 12.62
CA ARG A 107 -3.64 -10.49 13.76
C ARG A 107 -4.02 -9.55 14.88
N GLU A 108 -3.55 -9.87 16.09
CA GLU A 108 -3.68 -8.96 17.22
C GLU A 108 -2.86 -7.70 17.01
N VAL A 109 -3.47 -6.55 17.27
CA VAL A 109 -2.88 -5.22 17.04
C VAL A 109 -1.52 -5.04 17.71
N ARG A 110 -1.32 -5.62 18.90
CA ARG A 110 -0.06 -5.48 19.66
C ARG A 110 1.08 -6.32 19.10
N GLU A 111 0.76 -7.35 18.34
CA GLU A 111 1.72 -8.34 17.83
C GLU A 111 2.01 -8.16 16.34
N CYS A 112 1.28 -7.29 15.67
CA CYS A 112 1.44 -7.08 14.24
C CYS A 112 1.83 -5.65 13.89
N ARG A 113 2.46 -5.53 12.73
CA ARG A 113 2.71 -4.25 12.03
C ARG A 113 2.34 -4.42 10.58
N TYR A 114 1.87 -3.36 9.97
CA TYR A 114 1.70 -3.33 8.53
C TYR A 114 2.54 -2.20 7.92
N ARG A 115 3.12 -2.47 6.78
CA ARG A 115 4.00 -1.57 6.06
C ARG A 115 3.46 -1.36 4.66
N ILE A 116 3.37 -0.11 4.27
CA ILE A 116 2.99 0.31 2.92
C ILE A 116 4.27 0.69 2.20
N GLN A 117 4.49 0.13 1.01
CA GLN A 117 5.68 0.36 0.22
C GLN A 117 5.31 0.75 -1.20
N SER A 118 6.01 1.74 -1.75
CA SER A 118 5.92 2.07 -3.16
C SER A 118 6.59 1.01 -4.02
N VAL A 119 6.05 0.80 -5.21
CA VAL A 119 6.59 -0.15 -6.16
C VAL A 119 7.24 0.63 -7.30
N LYS A 120 8.54 0.42 -7.50
CA LYS A 120 9.31 1.04 -8.58
C LYS A 120 9.27 2.59 -8.51
N PHE A 121 9.18 3.22 -9.67
CA PHE A 121 9.13 4.68 -9.85
C PHE A 121 7.70 5.24 -9.90
N LEU A 122 6.71 4.41 -9.67
CA LEU A 122 5.31 4.82 -9.78
C LEU A 122 4.87 5.70 -8.61
N PRO A 123 4.02 6.70 -8.85
CA PRO A 123 3.51 7.54 -7.80
C PRO A 123 2.65 6.76 -6.82
N MET A 124 2.72 7.13 -5.55
CA MET A 124 1.91 6.57 -4.48
C MET A 124 1.52 7.68 -3.50
N VAL A 125 0.24 7.98 -3.41
CA VAL A 125 -0.31 8.96 -2.48
C VAL A 125 -1.37 8.29 -1.62
N VAL A 126 -1.10 8.15 -0.33
CA VAL A 126 -2.06 7.64 0.65
C VAL A 126 -2.79 8.82 1.28
N THR A 127 -4.10 8.86 1.14
CA THR A 127 -4.95 9.95 1.64
C THR A 127 -5.59 9.63 2.97
N ALA A 128 -5.97 8.38 3.20
CA ALA A 128 -6.55 7.93 4.45
C ALA A 128 -6.30 6.45 4.69
N ILE A 129 -6.28 6.07 5.96
CA ILE A 129 -6.21 4.68 6.38
C ILE A 129 -7.34 4.45 7.36
N SER A 130 -8.21 3.49 7.07
CA SER A 130 -9.24 2.99 7.96
C SER A 130 -8.99 1.52 8.27
N TRP A 131 -9.55 1.05 9.36
CA TRP A 131 -9.34 -0.31 9.80
C TRP A 131 -10.63 -0.94 10.33
N GLN A 132 -10.70 -2.24 10.23
CA GLN A 132 -11.79 -3.04 10.76
C GLN A 132 -11.21 -4.15 11.63
N GLY A 133 -11.80 -4.34 12.80
CA GLY A 133 -11.33 -5.35 13.75
C GLY A 133 -12.39 -5.73 14.75
N GLN A 134 -12.08 -6.73 15.55
CA GLN A 134 -12.93 -7.23 16.62
C GLN A 134 -12.23 -7.04 17.98
N SER A 135 -12.98 -6.51 18.93
CA SER A 135 -12.52 -6.30 20.28
C SER A 135 -13.12 -7.34 21.22
N PHE A 136 -12.26 -7.94 22.00
CA PHE A 136 -12.64 -8.88 23.07
C PHE A 136 -12.30 -8.26 24.41
N ARG A 137 -13.33 -7.97 25.21
CA ARG A 137 -13.15 -7.58 26.60
C ARG A 137 -12.99 -8.85 27.44
N ARG A 138 -12.04 -8.81 28.34
CA ARG A 138 -11.96 -9.80 29.39
C ARG A 138 -12.91 -9.45 30.52
#